data_5ceef58a080b8521e185b064cbf5c5a7
#
_entry.id   5ceef58a080b8521e185b064cbf5c5a7
#
_cell.length_a   1.000
_cell.length_b   1.000
_cell.length_c   1.000
_cell.angle_alpha   90.00
_cell.angle_beta   90.00
_cell.angle_gamma   90.00
#
_symmetry.space_group_name_H-M   'P 1'
#
loop_
_entity.id
_entity.type
_entity.pdbx_description
1 polymer ?
#
loop_
_entity_poly.entity_id
_entity_poly.type
_entity_poly.pdbx_seq_one_letter_code
_entity_poly.pdbx_strand_id
1 'polypeptide(L)'
;MIAMPSLHRLVALVLTSVSYAYAFTMPSLTKKQSYRLQALSHHDDRKTLPDFPTEITRRRALATAVVASSLVIPSLSDATNSIPFGASWRAVDGLNSANNGNFVSFDKSAYRAMRDDPTRTPLFEKAIIQRLGDDPESRVVLDLGTGPFALFALVAAERGAGKVYAIEANPEAAQSARDFVRKSGYQDVITIVEGYSTQVELPEKVDFCVAEIVGSIASEEGAYATIKNAHRFLREPTRPDSWIPRRIQTYAAPTSYTLHNLFGPPEFDWTKLDGEPVRFNCRDKGLELLSDPVLVEDIDFADIFSSAQTQRNAKKDLVFTVDLDRIEENTLNLFDEFRRDKRTSVKESEALAYQTAHSFTGIASWPRLILTDNLVLDSRTYPTGDHQKSHWQTVLPIMTERPIRGLKGNEKIKVSVDFILPEDVMISPRYRMEGVIEM
;
A
#
# COMPACT_ATOMS: atom_id res chain seq x y z
N MET A 1 20.47 -15.75 38.47
CA MET A 1 19.61 -16.36 37.44
C MET A 1 18.46 -15.40 37.21
N ILE A 2 18.62 -14.48 36.27
CA ILE A 2 17.58 -13.54 35.88
C ILE A 2 17.01 -14.09 34.57
N ALA A 3 15.76 -14.54 34.64
CA ALA A 3 15.07 -15.07 33.49
C ALA A 3 14.91 -13.96 32.44
N MET A 4 15.41 -14.17 31.24
CA MET A 4 15.10 -13.33 30.08
C MET A 4 13.59 -13.38 29.84
N PRO A 5 12.90 -12.23 29.81
CA PRO A 5 11.53 -12.22 29.32
C PRO A 5 11.56 -12.53 27.84
N SER A 6 10.82 -13.54 27.45
CA SER A 6 10.83 -14.09 26.11
C SER A 6 10.48 -13.03 25.06
N LEU A 7 11.26 -13.00 23.98
CA LEU A 7 11.03 -12.28 22.72
C LEU A 7 9.53 -12.31 22.26
N HIS A 8 8.80 -13.33 22.66
CA HIS A 8 7.36 -13.54 22.42
C HIS A 8 6.44 -12.41 22.90
N ARG A 9 6.83 -11.65 23.94
CA ARG A 9 6.00 -10.52 24.42
C ARG A 9 6.23 -9.22 23.65
N LEU A 10 7.43 -9.05 23.10
CA LEU A 10 7.72 -7.95 22.15
C LEU A 10 6.91 -8.14 20.87
N VAL A 11 6.84 -9.39 20.40
CA VAL A 11 6.01 -9.84 19.25
C VAL A 11 4.55 -9.50 19.46
N ALA A 12 3.99 -9.69 20.66
CA ALA A 12 2.57 -9.48 20.90
C ALA A 12 2.14 -8.00 20.76
N LEU A 13 3.01 -7.04 21.04
CA LEU A 13 2.66 -5.61 20.94
C LEU A 13 2.88 -5.04 19.54
N VAL A 14 3.91 -5.50 18.85
CA VAL A 14 4.13 -5.16 17.45
C VAL A 14 3.09 -5.87 16.59
N LEU A 15 2.70 -7.11 16.92
CA LEU A 15 1.61 -7.82 16.26
C LEU A 15 0.23 -7.26 16.60
N THR A 16 0.00 -6.56 17.71
CA THR A 16 -1.27 -5.86 17.92
C THR A 16 -1.40 -4.61 17.06
N SER A 17 -0.33 -3.89 16.80
CA SER A 17 -0.33 -2.82 15.77
C SER A 17 -0.40 -3.39 14.34
N VAL A 18 0.22 -4.54 14.09
CA VAL A 18 0.17 -5.28 12.83
C VAL A 18 -1.13 -6.08 12.67
N SER A 19 -1.70 -6.68 13.74
CA SER A 19 -2.98 -7.40 13.67
C SER A 19 -4.15 -6.50 13.28
N TYR A 20 -4.10 -5.23 13.61
CA TYR A 20 -5.07 -4.25 13.08
C TYR A 20 -4.85 -3.92 11.60
N ALA A 21 -3.64 -4.05 11.07
CA ALA A 21 -3.34 -3.93 9.65
C ALA A 21 -3.70 -5.22 8.88
N TYR A 22 -3.44 -6.40 9.46
CA TYR A 22 -3.75 -7.71 8.87
C TYR A 22 -5.24 -8.02 8.78
N ALA A 23 -6.10 -7.41 9.60
CA ALA A 23 -7.54 -7.63 9.52
C ALA A 23 -8.18 -7.11 8.22
N PHE A 24 -7.45 -6.35 7.41
CA PHE A 24 -7.99 -5.71 6.21
C PHE A 24 -7.57 -6.32 4.87
N THR A 25 -6.59 -7.24 4.82
CA THR A 25 -6.02 -7.64 3.52
C THR A 25 -5.55 -9.09 3.42
N MET A 26 -6.15 -10.04 4.11
CA MET A 26 -5.88 -11.44 3.80
C MET A 26 -6.94 -11.98 2.84
N PRO A 27 -6.57 -12.49 1.64
CA PRO A 27 -7.36 -13.51 1.00
C PRO A 27 -7.50 -14.66 1.99
N SER A 28 -8.69 -15.26 2.07
CA SER A 28 -9.04 -16.28 3.04
C SER A 28 -7.91 -17.30 3.24
N LEU A 29 -7.16 -17.14 4.31
CA LEU A 29 -6.31 -18.21 4.82
C LEU A 29 -7.17 -19.46 4.95
N THR A 30 -6.71 -20.56 4.41
CA THR A 30 -7.41 -21.84 4.59
C THR A 30 -7.64 -22.05 6.08
N LYS A 31 -8.77 -22.64 6.48
CA LYS A 31 -9.15 -22.87 7.89
C LYS A 31 -7.99 -23.38 8.77
N LYS A 32 -7.01 -24.09 8.20
CA LYS A 32 -5.82 -24.58 8.89
C LYS A 32 -4.82 -23.50 9.29
N GLN A 33 -4.71 -22.38 8.56
CA GLN A 33 -3.80 -21.27 8.88
C GLN A 33 -4.40 -20.31 9.91
N SER A 34 -5.72 -20.10 9.86
CA SER A 34 -6.47 -19.33 10.85
C SER A 34 -6.37 -19.95 12.26
N TYR A 35 -6.45 -21.28 12.38
CA TYR A 35 -6.30 -21.96 13.68
C TYR A 35 -4.89 -21.81 14.29
N ARG A 36 -3.85 -21.65 13.47
CA ARG A 36 -2.48 -21.50 13.97
C ARG A 36 -2.21 -20.11 14.56
N LEU A 37 -2.86 -19.08 14.04
CA LEU A 37 -2.77 -17.71 14.57
C LEU A 37 -3.69 -17.49 15.80
N GLN A 38 -4.86 -18.14 15.83
CA GLN A 38 -5.75 -18.13 17.01
C GLN A 38 -5.19 -18.95 18.19
N ALA A 39 -4.44 -20.03 17.93
CA ALA A 39 -3.80 -20.83 18.98
C ALA A 39 -2.68 -20.08 19.73
N LEU A 40 -2.18 -18.97 19.18
CA LEU A 40 -1.20 -18.11 19.86
C LEU A 40 -1.84 -17.06 20.77
N SER A 41 -3.15 -16.85 20.70
CA SER A 41 -3.88 -15.85 21.51
C SER A 41 -4.65 -16.41 22.71
N HIS A 42 -4.81 -17.73 22.82
CA HIS A 42 -5.51 -18.38 23.94
C HIS A 42 -4.82 -19.68 24.33
N HIS A 43 -3.90 -19.65 25.27
CA HIS A 43 -3.63 -20.80 26.14
C HIS A 43 -3.05 -20.33 27.47
N ASP A 44 -3.91 -20.26 28.44
CA ASP A 44 -3.62 -20.52 29.84
C ASP A 44 -4.16 -21.94 30.10
N ASP A 45 -3.27 -22.91 30.07
CA ASP A 45 -3.46 -24.18 30.77
C ASP A 45 -2.15 -24.99 30.80
N ARG A 46 -1.79 -25.37 32.04
CA ARG A 46 -0.61 -26.12 32.40
C ARG A 46 -0.66 -27.54 31.83
N LYS A 47 0.18 -27.85 30.87
CA LYS A 47 0.69 -29.20 30.64
C LYS A 47 2.16 -29.17 30.19
N THR A 48 2.93 -30.02 30.82
CA THR A 48 4.37 -30.26 30.74
C THR A 48 4.88 -30.34 29.30
N LEU A 49 5.86 -29.48 29.02
CA LEU A 49 6.64 -29.51 27.79
C LEU A 49 7.80 -30.51 27.91
N PRO A 50 8.20 -31.19 26.83
CA PRO A 50 9.37 -32.07 26.81
C PRO A 50 10.67 -31.28 26.92
N ASP A 51 11.68 -31.88 27.56
CA ASP A 51 12.99 -31.34 27.84
C ASP A 51 13.73 -30.88 26.57
N PHE A 52 14.17 -29.61 26.58
CA PHE A 52 15.09 -29.08 25.57
C PHE A 52 16.55 -29.27 25.99
N PRO A 53 17.48 -29.47 25.04
CA PRO A 53 18.89 -29.70 25.33
C PRO A 53 19.54 -28.54 26.08
N THR A 54 20.37 -28.85 27.05
CA THR A 54 21.06 -27.92 27.95
C THR A 54 22.05 -27.01 27.18
N GLU A 55 22.35 -25.86 27.76
CA GLU A 55 23.23 -24.77 27.26
C GLU A 55 24.63 -25.23 26.78
N ILE A 56 25.10 -26.37 27.26
CA ILE A 56 26.40 -26.95 26.87
C ILE A 56 26.42 -27.46 25.43
N THR A 57 25.27 -27.94 24.92
CA THR A 57 25.14 -28.44 23.54
C THR A 57 25.11 -27.28 22.52
N ARG A 58 24.59 -26.11 22.90
CA ARG A 58 24.56 -24.91 22.05
C ARG A 58 25.94 -24.29 21.83
N ARG A 59 26.81 -24.28 22.87
CA ARG A 59 28.20 -23.77 22.76
C ARG A 59 29.09 -24.64 21.91
N ARG A 60 28.86 -25.95 21.84
CA ARG A 60 29.64 -26.86 20.97
C ARG A 60 29.20 -26.77 19.50
N ALA A 61 27.93 -26.53 19.19
CA ALA A 61 27.47 -26.35 17.81
C ALA A 61 27.97 -25.03 17.19
N LEU A 62 28.13 -23.96 17.98
CA LEU A 62 28.69 -22.69 17.52
C LEU A 62 30.23 -22.74 17.32
N ALA A 63 30.93 -23.57 18.06
CA ALA A 63 32.39 -23.70 17.93
C ALA A 63 32.84 -24.55 16.73
N THR A 64 32.00 -25.43 16.21
CA THR A 64 32.31 -26.31 15.06
C THR A 64 32.00 -25.69 13.71
N ALA A 65 31.21 -24.62 13.66
CA ALA A 65 30.84 -23.90 12.40
C ALA A 65 31.89 -22.85 11.97
N VAL A 66 32.91 -22.58 12.76
CA VAL A 66 33.92 -21.52 12.49
C VAL A 66 35.21 -22.05 11.81
N VAL A 67 35.36 -23.35 11.61
CA VAL A 67 36.68 -23.92 11.16
C VAL A 67 36.66 -24.49 9.73
N ALA A 68 35.62 -24.36 8.94
CA ALA A 68 35.54 -24.94 7.60
C ALA A 68 35.20 -23.95 6.48
N SER A 69 35.85 -22.78 6.45
CA SER A 69 35.89 -21.98 5.21
C SER A 69 37.12 -21.08 5.16
N SER A 70 38.27 -21.70 5.02
CA SER A 70 39.46 -21.01 4.57
C SER A 70 39.84 -21.51 3.19
N LEU A 71 40.15 -20.54 2.33
CA LEU A 71 40.79 -20.63 1.04
C LEU A 71 39.91 -20.82 -0.20
N VAL A 72 39.49 -19.68 -0.78
CA VAL A 72 40.02 -19.26 -2.10
C VAL A 72 39.94 -17.73 -2.11
N ILE A 73 41.08 -17.06 -2.13
CA ILE A 73 41.21 -15.63 -2.44
C ILE A 73 41.30 -15.52 -3.95
N PRO A 74 40.27 -14.98 -4.64
CA PRO A 74 40.50 -14.47 -5.98
C PRO A 74 41.09 -13.06 -5.86
N SER A 75 42.12 -12.81 -6.68
CA SER A 75 42.83 -11.54 -6.81
C SER A 75 41.89 -10.33 -6.90
N LEU A 76 42.20 -9.27 -6.17
CA LEU A 76 41.62 -7.95 -6.30
C LEU A 76 41.70 -7.46 -7.76
N SER A 77 40.58 -7.44 -8.43
CA SER A 77 40.24 -6.52 -9.50
C SER A 77 38.99 -5.80 -9.07
N ASP A 78 38.90 -4.50 -9.26
CA ASP A 78 37.84 -3.57 -8.86
C ASP A 78 36.39 -4.12 -8.95
N ALA A 79 36.03 -4.98 -8.00
CA ALA A 79 34.65 -5.39 -7.82
C ALA A 79 34.02 -4.37 -6.87
N THR A 80 33.30 -3.41 -7.40
CA THR A 80 32.32 -2.66 -6.64
C THR A 80 31.46 -3.67 -5.88
N ASN A 81 31.45 -3.58 -4.55
CA ASN A 81 30.61 -4.42 -3.69
C ASN A 81 29.13 -4.09 -3.94
N SER A 82 28.57 -4.61 -5.02
CA SER A 82 27.18 -4.41 -5.37
C SER A 82 26.35 -5.61 -4.92
N ILE A 83 25.30 -5.35 -4.13
CA ILE A 83 24.39 -6.38 -3.62
C ILE A 83 23.09 -6.30 -4.42
N PRO A 84 22.74 -7.32 -5.22
CA PRO A 84 21.51 -7.34 -6.00
C PRO A 84 20.29 -7.64 -5.12
N PHE A 85 19.13 -7.11 -5.53
CA PHE A 85 17.86 -7.38 -4.93
C PHE A 85 16.74 -7.30 -5.98
N GLY A 86 15.56 -7.87 -5.69
CA GLY A 86 14.42 -7.75 -6.61
C GLY A 86 13.17 -8.44 -6.11
N ALA A 87 12.03 -7.97 -6.62
CA ALA A 87 10.72 -8.59 -6.43
C ALA A 87 9.81 -8.32 -7.63
N SER A 88 8.87 -9.23 -7.86
CA SER A 88 7.78 -9.02 -8.82
C SER A 88 6.49 -9.54 -8.22
N TRP A 89 5.39 -8.83 -8.48
CA TRP A 89 4.07 -9.22 -7.98
C TRP A 89 2.95 -8.73 -8.91
N ARG A 90 1.77 -9.23 -8.70
CA ARG A 90 0.55 -8.69 -9.33
C ARG A 90 -0.17 -7.80 -8.33
N ALA A 91 -0.97 -6.87 -8.83
CA ALA A 91 -1.96 -6.21 -8.00
C ALA A 91 -2.78 -7.27 -7.27
N VAL A 92 -2.99 -7.07 -5.98
CA VAL A 92 -3.80 -8.01 -5.18
C VAL A 92 -5.18 -8.05 -5.79
N ASP A 93 -5.56 -9.25 -6.19
CA ASP A 93 -6.78 -9.51 -6.94
C ASP A 93 -8.05 -9.22 -6.12
N GLY A 94 -8.47 -7.97 -6.05
CA GLY A 94 -9.90 -7.70 -5.92
C GLY A 94 -10.68 -8.28 -7.11
N LEU A 95 -10.00 -8.47 -8.25
CA LEU A 95 -10.54 -9.02 -9.48
C LEU A 95 -10.70 -10.55 -9.49
N ASN A 96 -9.96 -11.30 -8.64
CA ASN A 96 -9.95 -12.77 -8.63
C ASN A 96 -10.32 -13.39 -7.28
N SER A 97 -10.81 -12.62 -6.32
CA SER A 97 -11.28 -13.22 -5.08
C SER A 97 -12.47 -14.15 -5.35
N ALA A 98 -12.59 -15.20 -4.58
CA ALA A 98 -13.40 -16.40 -4.70
C ALA A 98 -14.93 -16.23 -4.98
N ASN A 99 -15.38 -15.07 -5.33
CA ASN A 99 -16.73 -14.73 -5.72
C ASN A 99 -16.76 -14.54 -7.24
N ASN A 100 -16.95 -15.52 -8.04
CA ASN A 100 -17.35 -15.57 -9.44
C ASN A 100 -17.56 -14.25 -10.25
N GLY A 101 -16.99 -13.13 -9.82
CA GLY A 101 -17.10 -11.79 -10.41
C GLY A 101 -15.73 -11.16 -10.57
N ASN A 102 -15.46 -10.66 -11.77
CA ASN A 102 -14.21 -10.02 -12.15
C ASN A 102 -14.20 -8.51 -11.80
N PHE A 103 -14.67 -8.11 -10.64
CA PHE A 103 -14.70 -6.72 -10.17
C PHE A 103 -13.97 -6.60 -8.83
N VAL A 104 -13.39 -5.45 -8.58
CA VAL A 104 -12.83 -5.12 -7.26
C VAL A 104 -13.97 -5.11 -6.25
N SER A 105 -13.87 -5.95 -5.23
CA SER A 105 -14.86 -6.04 -4.16
C SER A 105 -14.16 -5.98 -2.82
N PHE A 106 -14.60 -5.05 -2.00
CA PHE A 106 -14.13 -4.87 -0.64
C PHE A 106 -15.16 -5.39 0.36
N ASP A 107 -14.72 -5.74 1.55
CA ASP A 107 -15.65 -6.01 2.64
C ASP A 107 -16.31 -4.72 3.16
N LYS A 108 -17.39 -4.89 3.93
CA LYS A 108 -18.14 -3.74 4.46
C LYS A 108 -17.30 -2.82 5.37
N SER A 109 -16.24 -3.34 6.01
CA SER A 109 -15.38 -2.56 6.89
C SER A 109 -14.43 -1.68 6.09
N ALA A 110 -13.90 -2.18 4.97
CA ALA A 110 -13.07 -1.43 4.05
C ALA A 110 -13.84 -0.26 3.40
N TYR A 111 -15.06 -0.51 2.90
CA TYR A 111 -15.91 0.57 2.38
C TYR A 111 -16.23 1.65 3.43
N ARG A 112 -16.44 1.27 4.69
CA ARG A 112 -16.62 2.25 5.79
C ARG A 112 -15.34 3.03 6.06
N ALA A 113 -14.18 2.37 6.06
CA ALA A 113 -12.90 3.02 6.25
C ALA A 113 -12.62 4.07 5.16
N MET A 114 -12.95 3.75 3.90
CA MET A 114 -12.87 4.72 2.79
C MET A 114 -13.81 5.90 2.98
N ARG A 115 -15.09 5.65 3.32
CA ARG A 115 -16.08 6.71 3.57
C ARG A 115 -15.66 7.61 4.73
N ASP A 116 -15.19 7.03 5.81
CA ASP A 116 -14.90 7.70 7.06
C ASP A 116 -13.45 8.23 7.13
N ASP A 117 -12.66 8.10 6.05
CA ASP A 117 -11.32 8.66 5.96
C ASP A 117 -11.37 10.20 6.00
N PRO A 118 -10.87 10.81 7.08
CA PRO A 118 -11.00 12.25 7.32
C PRO A 118 -10.13 13.11 6.41
N THR A 119 -9.22 12.48 5.65
CA THR A 119 -8.36 13.15 4.68
C THR A 119 -8.97 13.06 3.29
N ARG A 120 -9.38 11.86 2.88
CA ARG A 120 -9.89 11.56 1.55
C ARG A 120 -11.23 12.24 1.29
N THR A 121 -12.24 11.90 2.06
CA THR A 121 -13.62 12.29 1.79
C THR A 121 -13.81 13.81 1.78
N PRO A 122 -13.29 14.61 2.75
CA PRO A 122 -13.43 16.07 2.71
C PRO A 122 -12.67 16.74 1.55
N LEU A 123 -11.55 16.17 1.08
CA LEU A 123 -10.84 16.73 -0.06
C LEU A 123 -11.57 16.46 -1.37
N PHE A 124 -12.14 15.25 -1.56
CA PHE A 124 -12.99 14.96 -2.71
C PHE A 124 -14.25 15.81 -2.72
N GLU A 125 -14.91 16.02 -1.56
CA GLU A 125 -16.06 16.93 -1.46
C GLU A 125 -15.69 18.34 -1.92
N LYS A 126 -14.57 18.91 -1.44
CA LYS A 126 -14.07 20.21 -1.88
C LYS A 126 -13.82 20.24 -3.39
N ALA A 127 -13.23 19.20 -3.95
CA ALA A 127 -12.97 19.13 -5.38
C ALA A 127 -14.27 19.08 -6.20
N ILE A 128 -15.28 18.32 -5.77
CA ILE A 128 -16.60 18.25 -6.40
C ILE A 128 -17.28 19.63 -6.37
N ILE A 129 -17.28 20.32 -5.20
CA ILE A 129 -17.84 21.66 -5.08
C ILE A 129 -17.16 22.63 -6.04
N GLN A 130 -15.82 22.61 -6.14
CA GLN A 130 -15.09 23.46 -7.10
C GLN A 130 -15.50 23.18 -8.56
N ARG A 131 -15.75 21.92 -8.93
CA ARG A 131 -16.14 21.55 -10.30
C ARG A 131 -17.58 21.86 -10.63
N LEU A 132 -18.47 21.80 -9.67
CA LEU A 132 -19.86 22.22 -9.85
C LEU A 132 -19.96 23.71 -10.16
N GLY A 133 -19.12 24.53 -9.53
CA GLY A 133 -19.06 25.98 -9.77
C GLY A 133 -20.32 26.70 -9.33
N ASP A 134 -20.62 27.84 -10.01
CA ASP A 134 -21.73 28.73 -9.64
C ASP A 134 -23.11 28.30 -10.22
N ASP A 135 -23.10 27.36 -11.17
CA ASP A 135 -24.33 26.85 -11.80
C ASP A 135 -24.34 25.30 -11.73
N PRO A 136 -24.51 24.73 -10.53
CA PRO A 136 -24.48 23.30 -10.34
C PRO A 136 -25.65 22.56 -10.98
N GLU A 137 -26.82 23.20 -11.09
CA GLU A 137 -28.03 22.59 -11.65
C GLU A 137 -27.90 22.27 -13.15
N SER A 138 -27.01 22.95 -13.86
CA SER A 138 -26.70 22.65 -15.26
C SER A 138 -25.71 21.48 -15.42
N ARG A 139 -25.07 21.02 -14.33
CA ARG A 139 -24.02 20.01 -14.39
C ARG A 139 -24.55 18.59 -14.39
N VAL A 140 -24.02 17.80 -15.30
CA VAL A 140 -24.19 16.34 -15.35
C VAL A 140 -22.88 15.69 -14.89
N VAL A 141 -22.93 14.89 -13.83
CA VAL A 141 -21.76 14.30 -13.17
C VAL A 141 -21.75 12.79 -13.34
N LEU A 142 -20.56 12.21 -13.52
CA LEU A 142 -20.35 10.77 -13.43
C LEU A 142 -19.56 10.45 -12.15
N ASP A 143 -20.10 9.53 -11.34
CA ASP A 143 -19.37 8.87 -10.26
C ASP A 143 -19.02 7.44 -10.69
N LEU A 144 -17.75 7.19 -10.96
CA LEU A 144 -17.25 5.95 -11.55
C LEU A 144 -16.65 5.04 -10.46
N GLY A 145 -17.28 3.89 -10.23
CA GLY A 145 -16.96 3.02 -9.10
C GLY A 145 -17.58 3.55 -7.81
N THR A 146 -18.90 3.86 -7.85
CA THR A 146 -19.57 4.61 -6.76
C THR A 146 -19.59 3.88 -5.41
N GLY A 147 -19.41 2.56 -5.41
CA GLY A 147 -19.44 1.73 -4.21
C GLY A 147 -20.85 1.65 -3.57
N PRO A 148 -20.99 0.93 -2.44
CA PRO A 148 -22.28 0.64 -1.84
C PRO A 148 -22.96 1.84 -1.19
N PHE A 149 -22.25 2.95 -0.99
CA PHE A 149 -22.76 4.15 -0.34
C PHE A 149 -23.14 5.27 -1.33
N ALA A 150 -22.79 5.13 -2.61
CA ALA A 150 -22.92 6.20 -3.61
C ALA A 150 -22.39 7.56 -3.09
N LEU A 151 -21.22 7.52 -2.41
CA LEU A 151 -20.75 8.63 -1.58
C LEU A 151 -20.57 9.92 -2.39
N PHE A 152 -19.80 9.87 -3.46
CA PHE A 152 -19.51 11.07 -4.26
C PHE A 152 -20.69 11.47 -5.15
N ALA A 153 -21.53 10.52 -5.57
CA ALA A 153 -22.79 10.81 -6.22
C ALA A 153 -23.73 11.60 -5.31
N LEU A 154 -23.85 11.20 -4.03
CA LEU A 154 -24.64 11.92 -3.04
C LEU A 154 -24.07 13.31 -2.76
N VAL A 155 -22.73 13.42 -2.58
CA VAL A 155 -22.08 14.74 -2.43
C VAL A 155 -22.41 15.66 -3.60
N ALA A 156 -22.32 15.18 -4.85
CA ALA A 156 -22.62 15.99 -6.02
C ALA A 156 -24.10 16.44 -6.03
N ALA A 157 -25.04 15.54 -5.74
CA ALA A 157 -26.46 15.84 -5.69
C ALA A 157 -26.82 16.80 -4.55
N GLU A 158 -26.26 16.61 -3.34
CA GLU A 158 -26.44 17.50 -2.18
C GLU A 158 -25.92 18.92 -2.45
N ARG A 159 -24.92 19.05 -3.32
CA ARG A 159 -24.35 20.33 -3.74
C ARG A 159 -25.02 20.90 -4.99
N GLY A 160 -26.13 20.32 -5.41
CA GLY A 160 -27.04 20.88 -6.41
C GLY A 160 -26.80 20.43 -7.86
N ALA A 161 -25.96 19.37 -8.08
CA ALA A 161 -25.84 18.84 -9.43
C ALA A 161 -27.19 18.49 -10.04
N GLY A 162 -27.44 18.90 -11.28
CA GLY A 162 -28.72 18.67 -11.94
C GLY A 162 -28.97 17.20 -12.25
N LYS A 163 -27.88 16.44 -12.51
CA LYS A 163 -27.94 15.00 -12.76
C LYS A 163 -26.65 14.30 -12.41
N VAL A 164 -26.76 13.09 -11.84
CA VAL A 164 -25.63 12.26 -11.51
C VAL A 164 -25.86 10.85 -12.03
N TYR A 165 -24.92 10.33 -12.81
CA TYR A 165 -24.83 8.92 -13.14
C TYR A 165 -23.77 8.27 -12.24
N ALA A 166 -24.11 7.15 -11.61
CA ALA A 166 -23.20 6.44 -10.70
C ALA A 166 -23.05 4.99 -11.16
N ILE A 167 -21.87 4.65 -11.70
CA ILE A 167 -21.59 3.31 -12.24
C ILE A 167 -21.00 2.44 -11.14
N GLU A 168 -21.52 1.21 -11.01
CA GLU A 168 -21.01 0.21 -10.06
C GLU A 168 -21.05 -1.18 -10.71
N ALA A 169 -19.90 -1.86 -10.74
CA ALA A 169 -19.78 -3.17 -11.36
C ALA A 169 -20.28 -4.31 -10.46
N ASN A 170 -20.18 -4.14 -9.12
CA ASN A 170 -20.64 -5.13 -8.15
C ASN A 170 -22.15 -5.01 -7.94
N PRO A 171 -22.96 -6.04 -8.29
CA PRO A 171 -24.42 -5.97 -8.16
C PRO A 171 -24.92 -5.72 -6.73
N GLU A 172 -24.24 -6.30 -5.71
CA GLU A 172 -24.60 -6.10 -4.30
C GLU A 172 -24.33 -4.66 -3.85
N ALA A 173 -23.18 -4.10 -4.27
CA ALA A 173 -22.84 -2.72 -4.01
C ALA A 173 -23.79 -1.77 -4.75
N ALA A 174 -24.11 -2.04 -6.01
CA ALA A 174 -25.06 -1.27 -6.79
C ALA A 174 -26.46 -1.25 -6.15
N GLN A 175 -26.93 -2.41 -5.66
CA GLN A 175 -28.20 -2.48 -4.94
C GLN A 175 -28.18 -1.68 -3.64
N SER A 176 -27.09 -1.77 -2.88
CA SER A 176 -26.89 -0.98 -1.65
C SER A 176 -26.88 0.51 -1.96
N ALA A 177 -26.20 0.93 -3.04
CA ALA A 177 -26.17 2.31 -3.50
C ALA A 177 -27.59 2.84 -3.85
N ARG A 178 -28.40 2.06 -4.57
CA ARG A 178 -29.81 2.42 -4.85
C ARG A 178 -30.62 2.66 -3.58
N ASP A 179 -30.41 1.81 -2.56
CA ASP A 179 -31.09 1.93 -1.28
C ASP A 179 -30.64 3.18 -0.50
N PHE A 180 -29.34 3.51 -0.53
CA PHE A 180 -28.84 4.75 0.06
C PHE A 180 -29.37 6.00 -0.65
N VAL A 181 -29.34 6.04 -1.98
CA VAL A 181 -29.87 7.14 -2.79
C VAL A 181 -31.34 7.36 -2.49
N ARG A 182 -32.16 6.30 -2.44
CA ARG A 182 -33.58 6.39 -2.11
C ARG A 182 -33.82 6.93 -0.69
N LYS A 183 -33.05 6.43 0.30
CA LYS A 183 -33.17 6.90 1.68
C LYS A 183 -32.75 8.36 1.85
N SER A 184 -31.85 8.83 1.02
CA SER A 184 -31.37 10.22 1.02
C SER A 184 -32.28 11.17 0.21
N GLY A 185 -33.29 10.64 -0.51
CA GLY A 185 -34.26 11.45 -1.28
C GLY A 185 -33.75 11.97 -2.63
N TYR A 186 -32.61 11.44 -3.15
CA TYR A 186 -31.98 11.89 -4.40
C TYR A 186 -32.22 10.96 -5.60
N GLN A 187 -33.22 10.07 -5.54
CA GLN A 187 -33.53 9.12 -6.61
C GLN A 187 -33.94 9.77 -7.94
N ASP A 188 -34.37 11.02 -7.92
CA ASP A 188 -34.74 11.78 -9.12
C ASP A 188 -33.52 12.49 -9.77
N VAL A 189 -32.42 12.64 -9.01
CA VAL A 189 -31.16 13.26 -9.45
C VAL A 189 -30.12 12.21 -9.79
N ILE A 190 -30.01 11.14 -8.97
CA ILE A 190 -28.96 10.11 -9.07
C ILE A 190 -29.52 8.85 -9.74
N THR A 191 -28.88 8.42 -10.84
CA THR A 191 -29.17 7.16 -11.51
C THR A 191 -28.02 6.18 -11.28
N ILE A 192 -28.29 5.06 -10.57
CA ILE A 192 -27.31 3.98 -10.40
C ILE A 192 -27.33 3.07 -11.62
N VAL A 193 -26.22 3.00 -12.32
CA VAL A 193 -25.98 2.15 -13.51
C VAL A 193 -25.15 0.94 -13.07
N GLU A 194 -25.79 -0.23 -13.05
CA GLU A 194 -25.13 -1.48 -12.69
C GLU A 194 -24.40 -2.08 -13.90
N GLY A 195 -23.15 -2.39 -13.73
CA GLY A 195 -22.31 -3.05 -14.72
C GLY A 195 -20.91 -2.45 -14.82
N TYR A 196 -20.07 -3.12 -15.62
CA TYR A 196 -18.73 -2.60 -15.90
C TYR A 196 -18.81 -1.32 -16.71
N SER A 197 -18.00 -0.32 -16.30
CA SER A 197 -17.91 0.94 -17.05
C SER A 197 -17.55 0.74 -18.53
N THR A 198 -16.83 -0.33 -18.86
CA THR A 198 -16.47 -0.68 -20.23
C THR A 198 -17.62 -1.27 -21.06
N GLN A 199 -18.72 -1.68 -20.42
CA GLN A 199 -19.86 -2.37 -21.06
C GLN A 199 -21.17 -1.58 -21.02
N VAL A 200 -21.30 -0.61 -20.11
CA VAL A 200 -22.50 0.20 -19.97
C VAL A 200 -22.45 1.43 -20.86
N GLU A 201 -23.60 1.93 -21.25
CA GLU A 201 -23.76 3.20 -21.97
C GLU A 201 -24.53 4.20 -21.10
N LEU A 202 -24.21 5.48 -21.22
CA LEU A 202 -24.98 6.55 -20.62
C LEU A 202 -25.86 7.22 -21.67
N PRO A 203 -27.08 7.71 -21.30
CA PRO A 203 -27.98 8.33 -22.24
C PRO A 203 -27.48 9.68 -22.76
N GLU A 204 -26.51 10.29 -22.08
CA GLU A 204 -25.90 11.57 -22.47
C GLU A 204 -24.45 11.65 -22.00
N LYS A 205 -23.71 12.62 -22.52
CA LYS A 205 -22.34 12.94 -22.08
C LYS A 205 -22.41 13.75 -20.79
N VAL A 206 -21.40 13.53 -19.92
CA VAL A 206 -21.26 14.23 -18.63
C VAL A 206 -20.24 15.36 -18.71
N ASP A 207 -20.34 16.32 -17.78
CA ASP A 207 -19.42 17.45 -17.71
C ASP A 207 -18.10 17.09 -17.05
N PHE A 208 -18.16 16.31 -15.97
CA PHE A 208 -16.96 15.78 -15.31
C PHE A 208 -17.22 14.42 -14.66
N CYS A 209 -16.14 13.70 -14.41
CA CYS A 209 -16.12 12.38 -13.79
C CYS A 209 -15.36 12.43 -12.46
N VAL A 210 -15.98 11.89 -11.42
CA VAL A 210 -15.29 11.51 -10.19
C VAL A 210 -14.95 10.03 -10.31
N ALA A 211 -13.66 9.68 -10.23
CA ALA A 211 -13.20 8.31 -10.41
C ALA A 211 -12.16 7.98 -9.33
N GLU A 212 -12.64 7.59 -8.15
CA GLU A 212 -11.78 7.14 -7.07
C GLU A 212 -11.63 5.62 -7.15
N ILE A 213 -10.75 5.20 -8.04
CA ILE A 213 -10.34 3.82 -8.36
C ILE A 213 -8.82 3.72 -8.24
N VAL A 214 -8.30 4.15 -7.08
CA VAL A 214 -6.88 4.34 -6.81
C VAL A 214 -6.43 3.42 -5.70
N GLY A 215 -5.66 2.40 -6.04
CA GLY A 215 -5.10 1.46 -5.09
C GLY A 215 -3.94 2.03 -4.26
N SER A 216 -3.30 1.18 -3.48
CA SER A 216 -2.12 1.53 -2.68
C SER A 216 -0.85 1.74 -3.53
N ILE A 217 -0.79 1.16 -4.73
CA ILE A 217 -0.08 1.67 -5.90
C ILE A 217 -1.15 2.30 -6.78
N ALA A 218 -0.94 3.50 -7.27
CA ALA A 218 -2.04 4.30 -7.84
C ALA A 218 -2.82 3.59 -8.96
N SER A 219 -2.13 2.83 -9.82
CA SER A 219 -2.75 2.07 -10.92
C SER A 219 -3.34 0.71 -10.53
N GLU A 220 -3.22 0.30 -9.28
CA GLU A 220 -3.41 -1.09 -8.82
C GLU A 220 -4.84 -1.63 -9.04
N GLU A 221 -5.83 -0.75 -8.99
CA GLU A 221 -7.24 -1.09 -9.19
C GLU A 221 -7.69 -1.01 -10.67
N GLY A 222 -6.73 -1.00 -11.61
CA GLY A 222 -7.02 -0.95 -13.02
C GLY A 222 -7.40 0.45 -13.54
N ALA A 223 -6.99 1.49 -12.83
CA ALA A 223 -7.30 2.88 -13.16
C ALA A 223 -6.96 3.22 -14.62
N TYR A 224 -5.82 2.74 -15.14
CA TYR A 224 -5.41 3.02 -16.51
C TYR A 224 -6.46 2.60 -17.56
N ALA A 225 -6.85 1.32 -17.56
CA ALA A 225 -7.80 0.79 -18.53
C ALA A 225 -9.20 1.40 -18.36
N THR A 226 -9.62 1.59 -17.10
CA THR A 226 -10.93 2.16 -16.76
C THR A 226 -11.04 3.61 -17.23
N ILE A 227 -10.06 4.46 -16.92
CA ILE A 227 -10.06 5.87 -17.33
C ILE A 227 -9.94 6.02 -18.85
N LYS A 228 -9.08 5.22 -19.49
CA LYS A 228 -8.98 5.21 -20.95
C LYS A 228 -10.34 4.95 -21.62
N ASN A 229 -11.12 4.01 -21.10
CA ASN A 229 -12.45 3.72 -21.61
C ASN A 229 -13.46 4.82 -21.22
N ALA A 230 -13.36 5.41 -20.02
CA ALA A 230 -14.32 6.39 -19.52
C ALA A 230 -14.28 7.73 -20.26
N HIS A 231 -13.23 8.02 -21.04
CA HIS A 231 -13.18 9.18 -21.94
C HIS A 231 -14.44 9.29 -22.83
N ARG A 232 -15.03 8.16 -23.24
CA ARG A 232 -16.25 8.14 -24.06
C ARG A 232 -17.48 8.71 -23.39
N PHE A 233 -17.51 8.82 -22.05
CA PHE A 233 -18.64 9.38 -21.32
C PHE A 233 -18.61 10.91 -21.23
N LEU A 234 -17.48 11.53 -21.38
CA LEU A 234 -17.26 12.95 -21.16
C LEU A 234 -17.51 13.79 -22.41
N ARG A 235 -17.98 15.04 -22.20
CA ARG A 235 -18.10 16.05 -23.27
C ARG A 235 -16.73 16.51 -23.75
N GLU A 236 -15.80 16.75 -22.79
CA GLU A 236 -14.47 17.27 -23.06
C GLU A 236 -13.41 16.46 -22.28
N PRO A 237 -13.18 15.18 -22.65
CA PRO A 237 -12.33 14.27 -21.84
C PRO A 237 -10.85 14.69 -21.76
N THR A 238 -10.37 15.52 -22.68
CA THR A 238 -8.97 16.00 -22.71
C THR A 238 -8.74 17.24 -21.84
N ARG A 239 -9.79 17.77 -21.20
CA ARG A 239 -9.64 18.85 -20.24
C ARG A 239 -9.33 18.30 -18.86
N PRO A 240 -8.29 18.81 -18.16
CA PRO A 240 -7.97 18.41 -16.79
C PRO A 240 -9.18 18.58 -15.83
N ASP A 241 -10.00 19.60 -16.09
CA ASP A 241 -11.18 19.91 -15.28
C ASP A 241 -12.33 18.92 -15.42
N SER A 242 -12.26 18.03 -16.40
CA SER A 242 -13.25 16.96 -16.58
C SER A 242 -13.02 15.77 -15.64
N TRP A 243 -12.00 15.81 -14.78
CA TRP A 243 -11.62 14.67 -13.94
C TRP A 243 -11.36 15.04 -12.48
N ILE A 244 -11.80 14.17 -11.57
CA ILE A 244 -11.46 14.17 -10.14
C ILE A 244 -11.14 12.71 -9.75
N PRO A 245 -9.87 12.38 -9.40
CA PRO A 245 -8.69 13.22 -9.53
C PRO A 245 -8.37 13.50 -11.00
N ARG A 246 -7.67 14.61 -11.26
CA ARG A 246 -7.14 14.87 -12.60
C ARG A 246 -5.91 14.03 -12.92
N ARG A 247 -5.20 13.57 -11.87
CA ARG A 247 -3.94 12.83 -11.99
C ARG A 247 -3.73 11.95 -10.77
N ILE A 248 -3.23 10.75 -10.99
CA ILE A 248 -2.79 9.84 -9.94
C ILE A 248 -1.31 9.55 -10.09
N GLN A 249 -0.63 9.43 -8.96
CA GLN A 249 0.82 9.26 -8.88
C GLN A 249 1.18 8.17 -7.87
N THR A 250 2.27 7.43 -8.16
CA THR A 250 2.91 6.57 -7.17
C THR A 250 4.29 7.09 -6.87
N TYR A 251 4.57 7.29 -5.59
CA TYR A 251 5.90 7.59 -5.09
C TYR A 251 6.53 6.33 -4.51
N ALA A 252 7.85 6.24 -4.58
CA ALA A 252 8.60 5.14 -4.00
C ALA A 252 9.91 5.62 -3.36
N ALA A 253 10.35 4.88 -2.33
CA ALA A 253 11.65 5.08 -1.70
C ALA A 253 12.19 3.76 -1.16
N PRO A 254 13.52 3.58 -1.09
CA PRO A 254 14.14 2.49 -0.37
C PRO A 254 13.85 2.62 1.13
N THR A 255 13.67 1.48 1.79
CA THR A 255 13.24 1.45 3.18
C THR A 255 14.00 0.45 4.02
N SER A 256 14.03 0.75 5.32
CA SER A 256 14.23 -0.21 6.39
C SER A 256 12.90 -0.54 7.06
N TYR A 257 12.68 -1.82 7.37
CA TYR A 257 11.48 -2.28 8.05
C TYR A 257 11.84 -3.01 9.34
N THR A 258 11.35 -2.49 10.46
CA THR A 258 11.71 -2.98 11.81
C THR A 258 11.44 -4.47 11.99
N LEU A 259 10.29 -4.98 11.51
CA LEU A 259 9.96 -6.41 11.68
C LEU A 259 10.90 -7.31 10.88
N HIS A 260 11.31 -6.92 9.68
CA HIS A 260 12.28 -7.68 8.89
C HIS A 260 13.64 -7.76 9.58
N ASN A 261 14.01 -6.73 10.33
CA ASN A 261 15.23 -6.73 11.13
C ASN A 261 15.14 -7.60 12.40
N LEU A 262 13.97 -7.63 13.03
CA LEU A 262 13.73 -8.38 14.27
C LEU A 262 13.48 -9.87 14.03
N PHE A 263 12.79 -10.20 12.94
CA PHE A 263 12.34 -11.56 12.62
C PHE A 263 12.98 -12.06 11.32
N GLY A 264 14.31 -12.22 11.34
CA GLY A 264 15.02 -12.90 10.27
C GLY A 264 14.80 -14.42 10.31
N PRO A 265 15.12 -15.15 9.21
CA PRO A 265 15.16 -16.62 9.25
C PRO A 265 16.09 -17.12 10.37
N PRO A 266 15.76 -18.21 11.10
CA PRO A 266 14.64 -19.12 10.86
C PRO A 266 13.32 -18.73 11.55
N GLU A 267 13.24 -17.56 12.24
CA GLU A 267 12.06 -17.16 13.01
C GLU A 267 10.87 -16.86 12.11
N PHE A 268 11.12 -16.30 10.95
CA PHE A 268 10.13 -16.04 9.93
C PHE A 268 10.72 -16.24 8.53
N ASP A 269 10.01 -16.96 7.68
CA ASP A 269 10.40 -17.19 6.30
C ASP A 269 9.70 -16.18 5.38
N TRP A 270 10.38 -15.09 5.08
CA TRP A 270 9.87 -14.01 4.23
C TRP A 270 9.63 -14.44 2.78
N THR A 271 10.25 -15.55 2.33
CA THR A 271 10.05 -16.08 0.98
C THR A 271 8.68 -16.72 0.80
N LYS A 272 8.03 -17.12 1.91
CA LYS A 272 6.66 -17.68 1.88
C LYS A 272 5.57 -16.64 1.64
N LEU A 273 5.92 -15.38 1.52
CA LEU A 273 4.99 -14.36 1.03
C LEU A 273 4.74 -14.51 -0.50
N ASP A 274 5.41 -15.48 -1.16
CA ASP A 274 5.27 -15.79 -2.60
C ASP A 274 5.41 -14.55 -3.51
N GLY A 275 6.28 -13.62 -3.10
CA GLY A 275 6.49 -12.33 -3.78
C GLY A 275 5.36 -11.31 -3.53
N GLU A 276 4.32 -11.66 -2.77
CA GLU A 276 3.29 -10.69 -2.41
C GLU A 276 3.84 -9.63 -1.46
N PRO A 277 3.55 -8.34 -1.73
CA PRO A 277 4.05 -7.28 -0.89
C PRO A 277 3.35 -7.25 0.47
N VAL A 278 4.11 -6.93 1.50
CA VAL A 278 3.53 -6.54 2.80
C VAL A 278 2.81 -5.21 2.63
N ARG A 279 1.63 -5.09 3.23
CA ARG A 279 0.81 -3.88 3.22
C ARG A 279 0.56 -3.42 4.64
N PHE A 280 0.83 -2.17 4.91
CA PHE A 280 0.60 -1.59 6.22
C PHE A 280 0.22 -0.11 6.10
N ASN A 281 -0.37 0.42 7.15
CA ASN A 281 -0.78 1.82 7.15
C ASN A 281 0.40 2.71 6.76
N CYS A 282 0.16 3.70 5.91
CA CYS A 282 1.20 4.65 5.47
C CYS A 282 1.93 5.36 6.63
N ARG A 283 1.40 5.24 7.83
CA ARG A 283 1.88 5.84 9.07
C ARG A 283 2.51 4.84 10.04
N ASP A 284 2.85 3.64 9.55
CA ASP A 284 3.54 2.67 10.39
C ASP A 284 4.93 3.21 10.77
N LYS A 285 5.15 3.35 12.08
CA LYS A 285 6.42 3.85 12.62
C LYS A 285 7.60 2.88 12.42
N GLY A 286 7.30 1.63 12.12
CA GLY A 286 8.32 0.60 11.86
C GLY A 286 8.89 0.68 10.45
N LEU A 287 8.35 1.53 9.58
CA LEU A 287 8.83 1.73 8.21
C LEU A 287 9.54 3.07 8.08
N GLU A 288 10.84 3.03 7.95
CA GLU A 288 11.68 4.20 7.73
C GLU A 288 12.17 4.29 6.28
N LEU A 289 12.10 5.50 5.70
CA LEU A 289 12.60 5.76 4.35
C LEU A 289 14.10 6.06 4.40
N LEU A 290 14.86 5.35 3.57
CA LEU A 290 16.33 5.50 3.46
C LEU A 290 16.75 6.65 2.55
N SER A 291 15.82 7.30 1.86
CA SER A 291 16.05 8.45 1.00
C SER A 291 14.80 9.28 0.82
N ASP A 292 14.93 10.43 0.17
CA ASP A 292 13.76 11.14 -0.36
C ASP A 292 13.00 10.28 -1.38
N PRO A 293 11.65 10.37 -1.38
CA PRO A 293 10.84 9.61 -2.32
C PRO A 293 10.93 10.17 -3.74
N VAL A 294 10.83 9.27 -4.72
CA VAL A 294 10.84 9.61 -6.15
C VAL A 294 9.52 9.19 -6.79
N LEU A 295 9.06 10.00 -7.73
CA LEU A 295 7.89 9.73 -8.55
C LEU A 295 8.18 8.58 -9.53
N VAL A 296 7.49 7.46 -9.37
CA VAL A 296 7.67 6.27 -10.23
C VAL A 296 6.57 6.08 -11.25
N GLU A 297 5.35 6.50 -10.94
CA GLU A 297 4.20 6.44 -11.82
C GLU A 297 3.46 7.79 -11.80
N ASP A 298 3.01 8.24 -12.96
CA ASP A 298 2.29 9.50 -13.12
C ASP A 298 1.28 9.39 -14.26
N ILE A 299 0.00 9.22 -13.94
CA ILE A 299 -1.08 9.02 -14.88
C ILE A 299 -1.98 10.26 -14.88
N ASP A 300 -1.95 11.01 -15.96
CA ASP A 300 -2.85 12.14 -16.23
C ASP A 300 -4.12 11.61 -16.90
N PHE A 301 -5.28 11.84 -16.29
CA PHE A 301 -6.56 11.32 -16.78
C PHE A 301 -7.02 12.01 -18.07
N ALA A 302 -6.71 13.29 -18.22
CA ALA A 302 -7.04 14.03 -19.44
C ALA A 302 -6.13 13.66 -20.63
N ASP A 303 -4.87 13.27 -20.33
CA ASP A 303 -3.85 12.91 -21.33
C ASP A 303 -3.50 11.42 -21.29
N ILE A 304 -4.45 10.55 -20.96
CA ILE A 304 -4.24 9.11 -20.74
C ILE A 304 -3.68 8.41 -21.99
N PHE A 305 -3.99 8.90 -23.19
CA PHE A 305 -3.54 8.29 -24.44
C PHE A 305 -2.08 8.58 -24.77
N SER A 306 -1.54 9.74 -24.38
CA SER A 306 -0.15 10.15 -24.65
C SER A 306 0.76 9.76 -23.50
N SER A 307 0.38 10.07 -22.27
CA SER A 307 1.18 9.80 -21.05
C SER A 307 1.36 8.30 -20.82
N ALA A 308 0.36 7.51 -21.14
CA ALA A 308 0.38 6.09 -20.90
C ALA A 308 1.20 5.29 -21.91
N GLN A 309 1.38 5.74 -23.15
CA GLN A 309 2.31 5.09 -24.07
C GLN A 309 3.75 5.12 -23.55
N THR A 310 4.12 6.18 -22.81
CA THR A 310 5.44 6.32 -22.17
C THR A 310 5.57 5.58 -20.85
N GLN A 311 4.44 5.25 -20.16
CA GLN A 311 4.46 4.63 -18.83
C GLN A 311 4.00 3.18 -18.81
N ARG A 312 3.22 2.74 -19.80
CA ARG A 312 2.52 1.45 -19.81
C ARG A 312 3.42 0.21 -19.75
N ASN A 313 4.62 0.28 -20.29
CA ASN A 313 5.63 -0.77 -20.26
C ASN A 313 7.03 -0.12 -20.20
N ALA A 314 7.13 1.05 -19.61
CA ALA A 314 8.39 1.76 -19.52
C ALA A 314 9.19 1.23 -18.33
N LYS A 315 10.33 0.68 -18.63
CA LYS A 315 11.36 0.47 -17.65
C LYS A 315 11.90 1.83 -17.22
N LYS A 316 11.76 2.13 -15.94
CA LYS A 316 12.26 3.38 -15.35
C LYS A 316 13.44 3.06 -14.44
N ASP A 317 14.59 3.64 -14.74
CA ASP A 317 15.76 3.52 -13.89
C ASP A 317 15.83 4.69 -12.92
N LEU A 318 16.00 4.37 -11.64
CA LEU A 318 16.03 5.29 -10.52
C LEU A 318 17.34 5.14 -9.77
N VAL A 319 17.83 6.24 -9.22
CA VAL A 319 18.98 6.24 -8.32
C VAL A 319 18.62 6.97 -7.04
N PHE A 320 18.70 6.28 -5.93
CA PHE A 320 18.53 6.84 -4.60
C PHE A 320 19.88 7.00 -3.93
N THR A 321 20.01 8.00 -3.07
CA THR A 321 21.16 8.16 -2.18
C THR A 321 20.68 7.94 -0.75
N VAL A 322 21.31 7.03 -0.04
CA VAL A 322 20.96 6.74 1.36
C VAL A 322 21.28 7.95 2.23
N ASP A 323 20.32 8.36 3.06
CA ASP A 323 20.44 9.40 4.08
C ASP A 323 19.95 8.84 5.42
N LEU A 324 20.83 8.71 6.38
CA LEU A 324 20.57 8.07 7.67
C LEU A 324 20.30 9.05 8.82
N ASP A 325 20.60 10.33 8.68
CA ASP A 325 20.59 11.29 9.80
C ASP A 325 19.22 11.32 10.51
N ARG A 326 18.14 11.42 9.74
CA ARG A 326 16.76 11.45 10.27
C ARG A 326 16.25 10.07 10.74
N ILE A 327 16.73 9.02 10.12
CA ILE A 327 16.26 7.64 10.36
C ILE A 327 16.77 7.13 11.69
N GLU A 328 18.01 7.43 12.06
CA GLU A 328 18.60 7.02 13.33
C GLU A 328 17.81 7.56 14.52
N GLU A 329 17.42 8.83 14.50
CA GLU A 329 16.62 9.45 15.55
C GLU A 329 15.23 8.81 15.67
N ASN A 330 14.52 8.62 14.54
CA ASN A 330 13.18 8.02 14.52
C ASN A 330 13.22 6.58 15.03
N THR A 331 14.21 5.81 14.60
CA THR A 331 14.37 4.41 14.99
C THR A 331 14.72 4.30 16.48
N LEU A 332 15.57 5.18 16.99
CA LEU A 332 15.88 5.23 18.41
C LEU A 332 14.63 5.55 19.25
N ASN A 333 13.83 6.52 18.84
CA ASN A 333 12.58 6.88 19.50
C ASN A 333 11.60 5.69 19.55
N LEU A 334 11.47 4.92 18.47
CA LEU A 334 10.64 3.72 18.43
C LEU A 334 11.09 2.67 19.45
N PHE A 335 12.38 2.37 19.50
CA PHE A 335 12.91 1.38 20.44
C PHE A 335 12.92 1.89 21.89
N ASP A 336 12.97 3.19 22.12
CA ASP A 336 12.78 3.79 23.44
C ASP A 336 11.35 3.61 23.99
N GLU A 337 10.34 3.60 23.11
CA GLU A 337 8.97 3.24 23.51
C GLU A 337 8.95 1.79 24.05
N PHE A 338 9.63 0.84 23.40
CA PHE A 338 9.76 -0.55 23.88
C PHE A 338 10.51 -0.65 25.21
N ARG A 339 11.53 0.18 25.43
CA ARG A 339 12.28 0.23 26.69
C ARG A 339 11.45 0.69 27.85
N ARG A 340 10.57 1.69 27.67
CA ARG A 340 9.66 2.19 28.73
C ARG A 340 8.81 1.08 29.32
N ASP A 341 8.46 0.08 28.53
CA ASP A 341 7.75 -1.11 28.98
C ASP A 341 8.65 -2.12 29.71
N LYS A 342 9.91 -1.78 30.03
CA LYS A 342 10.91 -2.63 30.70
C LYS A 342 11.18 -3.97 29.99
N ARG A 343 11.06 -4.00 28.68
CA ARG A 343 11.23 -5.22 27.88
C ARG A 343 12.65 -5.37 27.34
N THR A 344 13.37 -4.27 27.20
CA THR A 344 14.75 -4.21 26.71
C THR A 344 15.62 -3.31 27.58
N SER A 345 16.92 -3.55 27.62
CA SER A 345 17.88 -2.64 28.19
C SER A 345 18.17 -1.46 27.24
N VAL A 346 18.71 -0.35 27.76
CA VAL A 346 19.12 0.79 26.95
C VAL A 346 20.07 0.35 25.81
N LYS A 347 21.10 -0.43 26.16
CA LYS A 347 22.09 -0.91 25.18
C LYS A 347 21.50 -1.79 24.10
N GLU A 348 20.50 -2.63 24.42
CA GLU A 348 19.81 -3.45 23.43
C GLU A 348 18.94 -2.60 22.52
N SER A 349 18.21 -1.61 23.07
CA SER A 349 17.39 -0.68 22.29
C SER A 349 18.25 0.12 21.31
N GLU A 350 19.37 0.67 21.75
CA GLU A 350 20.31 1.41 20.91
C GLU A 350 20.91 0.52 19.79
N ALA A 351 21.31 -0.71 20.13
CA ALA A 351 21.84 -1.65 19.14
C ALA A 351 20.80 -2.05 18.08
N LEU A 352 19.54 -2.30 18.49
CA LEU A 352 18.44 -2.63 17.56
C LEU A 352 18.07 -1.43 16.71
N ALA A 353 18.03 -0.23 17.29
CA ALA A 353 17.77 1.01 16.58
C ALA A 353 18.82 1.24 15.49
N TYR A 354 20.10 1.19 15.85
CA TYR A 354 21.22 1.32 14.92
C TYR A 354 21.13 0.27 13.80
N GLN A 355 20.95 -1.00 14.15
CA GLN A 355 20.87 -2.09 13.18
C GLN A 355 19.70 -1.89 12.20
N THR A 356 18.54 -1.40 12.67
CA THR A 356 17.37 -1.15 11.85
C THR A 356 17.62 0.06 10.93
N ALA A 357 18.13 1.17 11.46
CA ALA A 357 18.41 2.35 10.66
C ALA A 357 19.42 2.06 9.53
N HIS A 358 20.43 1.24 9.81
CA HIS A 358 21.51 0.90 8.87
C HIS A 358 21.23 -0.36 8.03
N SER A 359 19.97 -0.58 7.63
CA SER A 359 19.59 -1.74 6.84
C SER A 359 18.62 -1.40 5.71
N PHE A 360 18.62 -2.23 4.66
CA PHE A 360 17.67 -2.18 3.56
C PHE A 360 16.79 -3.41 3.57
N THR A 361 15.49 -3.22 3.38
CA THR A 361 14.48 -4.28 3.28
C THR A 361 13.88 -4.38 1.88
N GLY A 362 13.55 -3.25 1.26
CA GLY A 362 12.86 -3.18 -0.01
C GLY A 362 12.57 -1.75 -0.44
N ILE A 363 11.77 -1.61 -1.49
CA ILE A 363 11.29 -0.31 -2.00
C ILE A 363 9.81 -0.17 -1.65
N ALA A 364 9.50 0.73 -0.73
CA ALA A 364 8.12 1.05 -0.39
C ALA A 364 7.47 1.97 -1.43
N SER A 365 6.18 1.75 -1.69
CA SER A 365 5.40 2.55 -2.63
C SER A 365 4.08 2.99 -2.01
N TRP A 366 3.58 4.18 -2.41
CA TRP A 366 2.30 4.73 -1.94
C TRP A 366 1.71 5.74 -2.92
N PRO A 367 0.36 5.93 -2.93
CA PRO A 367 -0.28 6.81 -3.88
C PRO A 367 -0.32 8.28 -3.42
N ARG A 368 -0.39 9.15 -4.41
CA ARG A 368 -0.69 10.57 -4.30
C ARG A 368 -1.67 10.97 -5.40
N LEU A 369 -2.70 11.73 -5.06
CA LEU A 369 -3.74 12.15 -5.99
C LEU A 369 -3.73 13.67 -6.15
N ILE A 370 -3.72 14.15 -7.37
CA ILE A 370 -3.95 15.55 -7.70
C ILE A 370 -5.45 15.68 -8.05
N LEU A 371 -6.26 16.16 -7.12
CA LEU A 371 -7.70 16.27 -7.31
C LEU A 371 -8.06 17.44 -8.22
N THR A 372 -7.47 18.60 -7.93
CA THR A 372 -7.56 19.82 -8.73
C THR A 372 -6.20 20.52 -8.72
N ASP A 373 -6.06 21.69 -9.34
CA ASP A 373 -4.78 22.43 -9.36
C ASP A 373 -4.26 22.78 -7.96
N ASN A 374 -5.15 22.95 -7.01
CA ASN A 374 -4.84 23.40 -5.65
C ASN A 374 -5.24 22.40 -4.55
N LEU A 375 -5.77 21.23 -4.90
CA LEU A 375 -6.12 20.16 -3.96
C LEU A 375 -5.32 18.91 -4.27
N VAL A 376 -4.44 18.57 -3.35
CA VAL A 376 -3.59 17.39 -3.42
C VAL A 376 -3.83 16.52 -2.20
N LEU A 377 -3.98 15.23 -2.42
CA LEU A 377 -4.06 14.21 -1.39
C LEU A 377 -2.81 13.33 -1.49
N ASP A 378 -1.97 13.36 -0.48
CA ASP A 378 -0.84 12.45 -0.33
C ASP A 378 -1.16 11.48 0.80
N SER A 379 -1.13 10.17 0.54
CA SER A 379 -1.53 9.16 1.51
C SER A 379 -0.60 9.08 2.73
N ARG A 380 0.63 9.57 2.62
CA ARG A 380 1.61 9.64 3.71
C ARG A 380 1.64 10.97 4.45
N THR A 381 1.10 12.05 3.86
CA THR A 381 1.08 13.36 4.50
C THR A 381 -0.08 13.46 5.48
N TYR A 382 0.16 14.09 6.62
CA TYR A 382 -0.80 14.25 7.68
C TYR A 382 -1.41 15.63 7.68
N PRO A 383 -2.73 15.77 7.76
CA PRO A 383 -3.29 16.96 8.37
C PRO A 383 -2.87 16.96 9.84
N THR A 384 -2.53 18.12 10.33
CA THR A 384 -2.15 18.36 11.74
C THR A 384 -3.14 17.67 12.68
N GLY A 385 -2.69 16.63 13.34
CA GLY A 385 -3.51 15.88 14.31
C GLY A 385 -3.15 14.40 14.31
N ASP A 386 -2.57 13.96 15.40
CA ASP A 386 -2.11 12.61 15.65
C ASP A 386 -3.20 11.55 15.41
N HIS A 387 -2.81 10.41 14.86
CA HIS A 387 -3.47 9.10 14.91
C HIS A 387 -4.55 8.78 13.87
N GLN A 388 -4.81 9.60 12.88
CA GLN A 388 -5.79 9.23 11.86
C GLN A 388 -5.17 8.31 10.81
N LYS A 389 -5.72 7.11 10.66
CA LYS A 389 -5.28 6.12 9.67
C LYS A 389 -5.80 6.54 8.29
N SER A 390 -4.91 6.56 7.29
CA SER A 390 -5.35 6.53 5.90
C SER A 390 -5.97 5.17 5.58
N HIS A 391 -6.97 5.11 4.70
CA HIS A 391 -7.44 3.83 4.18
C HIS A 391 -6.44 3.22 3.18
N TRP A 392 -5.62 4.04 2.51
CA TRP A 392 -4.51 3.55 1.70
C TRP A 392 -3.37 3.00 2.55
N GLN A 393 -2.66 2.07 1.96
CA GLN A 393 -1.53 1.40 2.58
C GLN A 393 -0.23 1.73 1.84
N THR A 394 0.88 1.59 2.54
CA THR A 394 2.19 1.50 1.91
C THR A 394 2.41 0.05 1.49
N VAL A 395 2.81 -0.15 0.25
CA VAL A 395 3.14 -1.45 -0.34
C VAL A 395 4.64 -1.64 -0.26
N LEU A 396 5.08 -2.69 0.43
CA LEU A 396 6.50 -3.04 0.57
C LEU A 396 6.74 -4.50 0.15
N PRO A 397 7.21 -4.74 -1.06
CA PRO A 397 7.78 -6.03 -1.41
C PRO A 397 9.07 -6.26 -0.61
N ILE A 398 9.19 -7.41 0.03
CA ILE A 398 10.43 -7.84 0.68
C ILE A 398 11.35 -8.35 -0.43
N MET A 399 12.43 -7.65 -0.69
CA MET A 399 13.29 -7.88 -1.85
C MET A 399 14.51 -8.76 -1.55
N THR A 400 14.74 -9.07 -0.28
CA THR A 400 15.83 -9.92 0.19
C THR A 400 15.34 -10.81 1.32
N GLU A 401 15.84 -12.04 1.41
CA GLU A 401 15.50 -12.97 2.51
C GLU A 401 15.88 -12.39 3.89
N ARG A 402 16.98 -11.68 3.94
CA ARG A 402 17.46 -10.97 5.14
C ARG A 402 17.71 -9.51 4.82
N PRO A 403 17.50 -8.59 5.78
CA PRO A 403 17.87 -7.19 5.56
C PRO A 403 19.33 -7.07 5.14
N ILE A 404 19.60 -6.26 4.13
CA ILE A 404 20.97 -5.89 3.78
C ILE A 404 21.43 -4.87 4.82
N ARG A 405 22.40 -5.24 5.63
CA ARG A 405 22.88 -4.46 6.78
C ARG A 405 24.21 -3.77 6.49
N GLY A 406 24.51 -2.76 7.30
CA GLY A 406 25.80 -2.07 7.28
C GLY A 406 25.85 -0.87 6.34
N LEU A 407 24.68 -0.28 6.02
CA LEU A 407 24.61 1.01 5.34
C LEU A 407 25.32 2.07 6.21
N LYS A 408 26.07 2.95 5.58
CA LYS A 408 26.86 4.01 6.24
C LYS A 408 26.35 5.41 5.94
N GLY A 409 25.36 5.51 5.05
CA GLY A 409 24.94 6.77 4.41
C GLY A 409 25.73 7.04 3.13
N ASN A 410 25.09 7.70 2.20
CA ASN A 410 25.62 8.01 0.85
C ASN A 410 25.75 6.83 -0.13
N GLU A 411 25.39 5.59 0.25
CA GLU A 411 25.29 4.49 -0.71
C GLU A 411 24.31 4.83 -1.84
N LYS A 412 24.60 4.33 -3.04
CA LYS A 412 23.71 4.45 -4.18
C LYS A 412 22.88 3.17 -4.32
N ILE A 413 21.57 3.33 -4.30
CA ILE A 413 20.62 2.26 -4.57
C ILE A 413 20.06 2.52 -5.97
N LYS A 414 20.48 1.70 -6.93
CA LYS A 414 20.00 1.75 -8.32
C LYS A 414 18.86 0.77 -8.49
N VAL A 415 17.72 1.25 -8.95
CA VAL A 415 16.49 0.45 -9.08
C VAL A 415 15.92 0.60 -10.47
N SER A 416 15.59 -0.52 -11.09
CA SER A 416 14.80 -0.56 -12.31
C SER A 416 13.37 -0.96 -11.94
N VAL A 417 12.40 -0.17 -12.38
CA VAL A 417 10.98 -0.34 -12.10
C VAL A 417 10.22 -0.57 -13.39
N ASP A 418 9.45 -1.67 -13.44
CA ASP A 418 8.51 -1.96 -14.51
C ASP A 418 7.08 -1.97 -13.96
N PHE A 419 6.24 -1.06 -14.45
CA PHE A 419 4.80 -1.06 -14.21
C PHE A 419 4.10 -1.51 -15.49
N ILE A 420 3.52 -2.72 -15.47
CA ILE A 420 2.85 -3.32 -16.62
C ILE A 420 1.35 -3.12 -16.44
N LEU A 421 0.80 -2.11 -17.13
CA LEU A 421 -0.59 -1.70 -17.05
C LEU A 421 -1.38 -2.29 -18.23
N PRO A 422 -2.30 -3.23 -18.01
CA PRO A 422 -3.13 -3.80 -19.07
C PRO A 422 -4.10 -2.77 -19.65
N GLU A 423 -4.51 -2.96 -20.89
CA GLU A 423 -5.63 -2.20 -21.52
C GLU A 423 -7.00 -2.81 -21.19
N ASP A 424 -7.01 -4.07 -20.79
CA ASP A 424 -8.19 -4.80 -20.40
C ASP A 424 -8.39 -4.67 -18.90
N VAL A 425 -9.54 -4.15 -18.48
CA VAL A 425 -9.93 -4.00 -17.07
C VAL A 425 -10.03 -5.32 -16.32
N MET A 426 -10.11 -6.45 -17.06
CA MET A 426 -10.20 -7.79 -16.50
C MET A 426 -8.83 -8.39 -16.18
N ILE A 427 -7.75 -7.70 -16.52
CA ILE A 427 -6.38 -8.16 -16.30
C ILE A 427 -5.73 -7.27 -15.24
N SER A 428 -5.24 -7.90 -14.16
CA SER A 428 -4.57 -7.18 -13.07
C SER A 428 -3.23 -6.59 -13.51
N PRO A 429 -2.91 -5.35 -13.10
CA PRO A 429 -1.58 -4.78 -13.25
C PRO A 429 -0.49 -5.65 -12.62
N ARG A 430 0.72 -5.57 -13.18
CA ARG A 430 1.90 -6.26 -12.67
C ARG A 430 3.01 -5.28 -12.40
N TYR A 431 3.79 -5.57 -11.38
CA TYR A 431 4.87 -4.73 -10.92
C TYR A 431 6.14 -5.56 -10.77
N ARG A 432 7.26 -4.98 -11.20
CA ARG A 432 8.59 -5.56 -11.02
C ARG A 432 9.55 -4.45 -10.60
N MET A 433 10.31 -4.72 -9.57
CA MET A 433 11.40 -3.86 -9.13
C MET A 433 12.64 -4.73 -8.93
N GLU A 434 13.77 -4.31 -9.50
CA GLU A 434 15.06 -4.98 -9.32
C GLU A 434 16.16 -3.95 -9.29
N GLY A 435 17.25 -4.24 -8.60
CA GLY A 435 18.34 -3.28 -8.52
C GLY A 435 19.56 -3.79 -7.78
N VAL A 436 20.44 -2.86 -7.46
CA VAL A 436 21.66 -3.11 -6.72
C VAL A 436 21.93 -2.00 -5.70
N ILE A 437 22.50 -2.36 -4.58
CA ILE A 437 23.08 -1.42 -3.62
C ILE A 437 24.59 -1.42 -3.84
N GLU A 438 25.14 -0.24 -4.11
CA GLU A 438 26.58 -0.01 -4.21
C GLU A 438 27.09 0.38 -2.80
N MET A 439 27.78 -0.59 -2.15
CA MET A 439 28.30 -0.46 -0.78
C MET A 439 29.69 0.20 -0.75
#